data_8d70cc0c028d768af82b12bf9af0182b
#
_entry.id   8d70cc0c028d768af82b12bf9af0182b
#
_cell.length_a   1.000
_cell.length_b   1.000
_cell.length_c   1.000
_cell.angle_alpha   90.00
_cell.angle_beta   90.00
_cell.angle_gamma   90.00
#
_symmetry.space_group_name_H-M   'P 1'
#
loop_
_entity.id
_entity.type
_entity.pdbx_description
1 polymer ?
#
loop_
_entity_poly.entity_id
_entity_poly.type
_entity_poly.pdbx_seq_one_letter_code
_entity_poly.pdbx_strand_id
1 'polypeptide(L)'
;MSGKWPIEGELVVCSVTEVKDFAAFVTLDEYEKREGLIPIAEVARGWIKYIRDYIREGQKVVCKVLSVDTARGHIDLSLKDVNEHQRREKIQDWKNEQKAHKWIGFASEVSKVPAKEYEDAMYAEYASLYSAFEDIVLEPEKTLAKFDLSDEAKAALQKMAEENVKIQKVTISAILELISNKPDGVNIIRRALRSAAPKIDGAEIEILYLGAPNYRIKVTATDYKKAERALEKASDAAIGVMVRAEGTGKLIRKQK
;
A
#
# COMPACT_ATOMS: atom_id res chain seq x y z
N MET A 1 6.60 12.60 15.05
CA MET A 1 7.44 11.48 15.58
C MET A 1 8.34 12.03 16.65
N SER A 2 7.93 11.88 17.89
CA SER A 2 8.54 12.56 19.01
C SER A 2 9.53 11.64 19.71
N GLY A 3 10.83 12.00 19.79
CA GLY A 3 11.80 11.54 20.78
C GLY A 3 12.09 10.04 20.96
N LYS A 4 11.57 9.15 20.14
CA LYS A 4 11.85 7.71 20.23
C LYS A 4 13.18 7.37 19.56
N TRP A 5 13.90 6.46 20.17
CA TRP A 5 15.05 5.80 19.56
C TRP A 5 14.57 4.70 18.62
N PRO A 6 15.30 4.41 17.52
CA PRO A 6 14.99 3.27 16.69
C PRO A 6 15.18 1.96 17.47
N ILE A 7 14.51 0.91 17.01
CA ILE A 7 14.58 -0.42 17.64
C ILE A 7 15.61 -1.27 16.86
N GLU A 8 16.34 -2.12 17.58
CA GLU A 8 17.26 -3.07 16.94
C GLU A 8 16.51 -3.95 15.92
N GLY A 9 17.07 -4.12 14.74
CA GLY A 9 16.48 -4.85 13.62
C GLY A 9 15.55 -4.02 12.73
N GLU A 10 15.24 -2.79 13.11
CA GLU A 10 14.39 -1.89 12.30
C GLU A 10 15.10 -1.41 11.04
N LEU A 11 14.34 -1.23 9.96
CA LEU A 11 14.82 -0.59 8.74
C LEU A 11 14.58 0.91 8.81
N VAL A 12 15.62 1.69 8.61
CA VAL A 12 15.59 3.16 8.70
C VAL A 12 16.14 3.80 7.43
N VAL A 13 15.56 4.93 7.05
CA VAL A 13 16.07 5.75 5.95
C VAL A 13 17.08 6.75 6.51
N CYS A 14 18.27 6.75 5.93
CA CYS A 14 19.37 7.58 6.35
C CYS A 14 19.90 8.44 5.21
N SER A 15 20.40 9.63 5.53
CA SER A 15 21.17 10.48 4.64
C SER A 15 22.65 10.42 5.02
N VAL A 16 23.50 10.08 4.05
CA VAL A 16 24.96 10.02 4.28
C VAL A 16 25.52 11.42 4.43
N THR A 17 26.17 11.69 5.55
CA THR A 17 26.76 13.01 5.85
C THR A 17 28.25 13.06 5.52
N GLU A 18 28.99 12.01 5.89
CA GLU A 18 30.44 11.94 5.70
C GLU A 18 30.87 10.50 5.42
N VAL A 19 31.87 10.30 4.54
CA VAL A 19 32.44 8.98 4.26
C VAL A 19 33.93 9.00 4.56
N LYS A 20 34.34 8.19 5.56
CA LYS A 20 35.74 7.94 5.95
C LYS A 20 36.19 6.56 5.49
N ASP A 21 37.48 6.26 5.60
CA ASP A 21 38.04 4.98 5.13
C ASP A 21 37.53 3.77 5.94
N PHE A 22 37.12 3.97 7.18
CA PHE A 22 36.71 2.90 8.10
C PHE A 22 35.19 2.85 8.35
N ALA A 23 34.45 3.92 8.06
CA ALA A 23 33.01 4.01 8.29
C ALA A 23 32.35 5.12 7.47
N ALA A 24 31.03 5.01 7.26
CA ALA A 24 30.18 6.10 6.80
C ALA A 24 29.31 6.63 7.94
N PHE A 25 29.29 7.96 8.08
CA PHE A 25 28.42 8.66 9.03
C PHE A 25 27.13 9.03 8.32
N VAL A 26 26.03 8.83 8.99
CA VAL A 26 24.71 9.08 8.42
C VAL A 26 23.81 9.75 9.45
N THR A 27 22.78 10.44 8.96
CA THR A 27 21.69 10.94 9.80
C THR A 27 20.42 10.18 9.50
N LEU A 28 19.69 9.74 10.54
CA LEU A 28 18.41 9.06 10.41
C LEU A 28 17.31 10.09 10.11
N ASP A 29 16.76 10.05 8.92
CA ASP A 29 15.75 11.03 8.47
C ASP A 29 14.41 10.89 9.21
N GLU A 30 14.12 9.71 9.74
CA GLU A 30 12.87 9.39 10.47
C GLU A 30 12.96 9.69 11.98
N TYR A 31 14.16 9.97 12.51
CA TYR A 31 14.47 10.11 13.95
C TYR A 31 15.20 11.42 14.27
N GLU A 32 14.56 12.56 14.00
CA GLU A 32 15.08 13.92 14.33
C GLU A 32 16.54 14.16 13.88
N LYS A 33 16.94 13.51 12.78
CA LYS A 33 18.31 13.56 12.24
C LYS A 33 19.37 13.09 13.24
N ARG A 34 19.07 12.10 14.06
CA ARG A 34 20.06 11.46 14.91
C ARG A 34 21.19 10.87 14.10
N GLU A 35 22.40 10.91 14.65
CA GLU A 35 23.59 10.40 13.98
C GLU A 35 23.69 8.89 14.12
N GLY A 36 24.09 8.23 13.05
CA GLY A 36 24.36 6.79 12.98
C GLY A 36 25.67 6.51 12.26
N LEU A 37 26.22 5.33 12.50
CA LEU A 37 27.48 4.86 11.95
C LEU A 37 27.26 3.58 11.16
N ILE A 38 27.83 3.50 9.95
CA ILE A 38 27.89 2.27 9.15
C ILE A 38 29.39 1.87 9.06
N PRO A 39 29.85 0.86 9.84
CA PRO A 39 31.23 0.37 9.72
C PRO A 39 31.51 -0.18 8.32
N ILE A 40 32.75 -0.17 7.87
CA ILE A 40 33.14 -0.72 6.56
C ILE A 40 32.69 -2.17 6.37
N ALA A 41 32.75 -2.97 7.43
CA ALA A 41 32.32 -4.38 7.43
C ALA A 41 30.80 -4.56 7.22
N GLU A 42 30.03 -3.49 7.42
CA GLU A 42 28.56 -3.49 7.31
C GLU A 42 28.04 -2.81 6.02
N VAL A 43 28.93 -2.35 5.15
CA VAL A 43 28.59 -1.67 3.89
C VAL A 43 28.17 -2.66 2.82
N ALA A 44 28.95 -3.73 2.59
CA ALA A 44 28.63 -4.76 1.62
C ALA A 44 29.18 -6.14 2.06
N ARG A 45 28.70 -7.20 1.40
CA ARG A 45 29.17 -8.56 1.64
C ARG A 45 30.52 -8.76 0.96
N GLY A 46 31.50 -9.30 1.69
CA GLY A 46 32.85 -9.55 1.22
C GLY A 46 33.83 -8.44 1.59
N TRP A 47 35.06 -8.52 1.02
CA TRP A 47 36.12 -7.57 1.32
C TRP A 47 35.94 -6.28 0.50
N ILE A 48 35.93 -5.14 1.19
CA ILE A 48 35.79 -3.82 0.59
C ILE A 48 37.12 -3.08 0.76
N LYS A 49 37.62 -2.53 -0.34
CA LYS A 49 38.83 -1.71 -0.31
C LYS A 49 38.50 -0.23 0.00
N TYR A 50 37.47 0.31 -0.62
CA TYR A 50 37.05 1.69 -0.44
C TYR A 50 35.54 1.79 -0.23
N ILE A 51 35.11 2.43 0.84
CA ILE A 51 33.67 2.66 1.13
C ILE A 51 33.02 3.52 0.05
N ARG A 52 33.76 4.50 -0.49
CA ARG A 52 33.28 5.46 -1.51
C ARG A 52 32.84 4.82 -2.83
N ASP A 53 33.23 3.57 -3.08
CA ASP A 53 32.76 2.81 -4.25
C ASP A 53 31.29 2.36 -4.10
N TYR A 54 30.80 2.25 -2.86
CA TYR A 54 29.46 1.76 -2.51
C TYR A 54 28.52 2.85 -2.02
N ILE A 55 29.05 3.85 -1.30
CA ILE A 55 28.28 4.91 -0.65
C ILE A 55 28.92 6.27 -0.97
N ARG A 56 28.05 7.26 -1.25
CA ARG A 56 28.47 8.64 -1.51
C ARG A 56 27.83 9.61 -0.52
N GLU A 57 28.54 10.68 -0.19
CA GLU A 57 28.02 11.78 0.61
C GLU A 57 26.77 12.39 -0.06
N GLY A 58 25.75 12.73 0.74
CA GLY A 58 24.47 13.22 0.27
C GLY A 58 23.52 12.13 -0.25
N GLN A 59 23.96 10.88 -0.35
CA GLN A 59 23.10 9.77 -0.80
C GLN A 59 22.11 9.36 0.28
N LYS A 60 20.86 9.04 -0.11
CA LYS A 60 19.89 8.38 0.77
C LYS A 60 20.04 6.87 0.68
N VAL A 61 20.19 6.24 1.82
CA VAL A 61 20.36 4.79 1.96
C VAL A 61 19.37 4.24 2.97
N VAL A 62 19.00 2.96 2.82
CA VAL A 62 18.21 2.23 3.81
C VAL A 62 19.13 1.30 4.56
N CYS A 63 19.15 1.42 5.86
CA CYS A 63 19.98 0.63 6.75
C CYS A 63 19.13 -0.15 7.74
N LYS A 64 19.66 -1.26 8.23
CA LYS A 64 19.12 -2.01 9.35
C LYS A 64 19.85 -1.59 10.63
N VAL A 65 19.10 -1.30 11.67
CA VAL A 65 19.65 -0.98 12.98
C VAL A 65 20.24 -2.25 13.62
N LEU A 66 21.51 -2.22 13.96
CA LEU A 66 22.22 -3.32 14.63
C LEU A 66 22.19 -3.15 16.14
N SER A 67 22.54 -1.96 16.62
CA SER A 67 22.57 -1.64 18.03
C SER A 67 22.24 -0.16 18.27
N VAL A 68 21.72 0.14 19.46
CA VAL A 68 21.37 1.50 19.88
C VAL A 68 21.92 1.74 21.30
N ASP A 69 22.94 2.60 21.39
CA ASP A 69 23.43 3.07 22.69
C ASP A 69 22.83 4.45 22.98
N THR A 70 21.73 4.44 23.72
CA THR A 70 21.01 5.66 24.10
C THR A 70 21.81 6.56 25.05
N ALA A 71 22.75 6.00 25.83
CA ALA A 71 23.55 6.74 26.78
C ALA A 71 24.63 7.58 26.07
N ARG A 72 25.19 7.04 24.99
CA ARG A 72 26.22 7.70 24.18
C ARG A 72 25.64 8.36 22.91
N GLY A 73 24.41 8.08 22.59
CA GLY A 73 23.77 8.59 21.37
C GLY A 73 24.29 7.92 20.08
N HIS A 74 24.85 6.72 20.19
CA HIS A 74 25.42 5.98 19.04
C HIS A 74 24.40 4.96 18.51
N ILE A 75 24.28 4.89 17.19
CA ILE A 75 23.43 3.94 16.47
C ILE A 75 24.30 3.26 15.42
N ASP A 76 24.52 1.95 15.58
CA ASP A 76 25.23 1.15 14.61
C ASP A 76 24.27 0.59 13.56
N LEU A 77 24.64 0.72 12.30
CA LEU A 77 23.77 0.42 11.16
C LEU A 77 24.46 -0.52 10.17
N SER A 78 23.68 -1.38 9.51
CA SER A 78 24.12 -2.26 8.44
C SER A 78 23.39 -1.95 7.14
N LEU A 79 24.15 -1.82 6.06
CA LEU A 79 23.63 -1.72 4.70
C LEU A 79 23.53 -3.08 4.03
N LYS A 80 24.47 -4.00 4.33
CA LYS A 80 24.57 -5.34 3.72
C LYS A 80 23.41 -6.27 4.11
N ASP A 81 22.77 -6.02 5.26
CA ASP A 81 21.67 -6.84 5.78
C ASP A 81 20.28 -6.41 5.27
N VAL A 82 20.26 -5.44 4.37
CA VAL A 82 19.04 -4.98 3.69
C VAL A 82 19.03 -5.53 2.26
N ASN A 83 17.98 -6.28 1.93
CA ASN A 83 17.81 -6.75 0.57
C ASN A 83 17.19 -5.64 -0.34
N GLU A 84 17.31 -5.82 -1.66
CA GLU A 84 16.86 -4.83 -2.64
C GLU A 84 15.33 -4.56 -2.57
N HIS A 85 14.54 -5.59 -2.26
CA HIS A 85 13.10 -5.47 -2.11
C HIS A 85 12.73 -4.61 -0.88
N GLN A 86 13.30 -4.94 0.28
CA GLN A 86 13.12 -4.17 1.51
C GLN A 86 13.57 -2.71 1.35
N ARG A 87 14.67 -2.48 0.62
CA ARG A 87 15.15 -1.14 0.33
C ARG A 87 14.14 -0.32 -0.47
N ARG A 88 13.58 -0.92 -1.53
CA ARG A 88 12.58 -0.24 -2.37
C ARG A 88 11.29 0.03 -1.62
N GLU A 89 10.79 -0.93 -0.88
CA GLU A 89 9.59 -0.77 -0.05
C GLU A 89 9.79 0.35 0.98
N LYS A 90 10.85 0.28 1.78
CA LYS A 90 11.10 1.29 2.83
C LYS A 90 11.27 2.71 2.26
N ILE A 91 11.96 2.86 1.12
CA ILE A 91 12.08 4.16 0.45
C ILE A 91 10.71 4.65 -0.04
N GLN A 92 9.87 3.76 -0.55
CA GLN A 92 8.54 4.12 -1.02
C GLN A 92 7.65 4.55 0.14
N ASP A 93 7.66 3.82 1.24
CA ASP A 93 6.90 4.13 2.46
C ASP A 93 7.33 5.48 3.02
N TRP A 94 8.65 5.71 3.13
CA TRP A 94 9.18 7.00 3.56
C TRP A 94 8.75 8.16 2.65
N LYS A 95 8.78 7.97 1.33
CA LYS A 95 8.30 8.98 0.37
C LYS A 95 6.80 9.25 0.50
N ASN A 96 6.02 8.21 0.74
CA ASN A 96 4.59 8.33 0.94
C ASN A 96 4.27 9.09 2.23
N GLU A 97 5.00 8.79 3.32
CA GLU A 97 4.87 9.51 4.59
C GLU A 97 5.24 10.99 4.45
N GLN A 98 6.32 11.31 3.71
CA GLN A 98 6.68 12.70 3.41
C GLN A 98 5.61 13.44 2.60
N LYS A 99 4.88 12.76 1.71
CA LYS A 99 3.73 13.34 1.00
C LYS A 99 2.56 13.56 1.96
N ALA A 100 2.26 12.59 2.83
CA ALA A 100 1.19 12.70 3.81
C ALA A 100 1.40 13.89 4.75
N HIS A 101 2.61 14.11 5.24
CA HIS A 101 2.95 15.32 6.01
C HIS A 101 2.66 16.62 5.24
N LYS A 102 2.98 16.67 3.94
CA LYS A 102 2.68 17.85 3.11
C LYS A 102 1.17 18.07 2.95
N TRP A 103 0.40 16.98 2.77
CA TRP A 103 -1.07 17.07 2.65
C TRP A 103 -1.71 17.57 3.95
N ILE A 104 -1.20 17.14 5.10
CA ILE A 104 -1.60 17.68 6.40
C ILE A 104 -1.29 19.18 6.49
N GLY A 105 -0.11 19.60 6.02
CA GLY A 105 0.23 21.03 5.95
C GLY A 105 -0.81 21.83 5.15
N PHE A 106 -1.20 21.35 3.97
CA PHE A 106 -2.24 21.99 3.16
C PHE A 106 -3.64 21.94 3.83
N ALA A 107 -3.99 20.80 4.46
CA ALA A 107 -5.24 20.70 5.22
C ALA A 107 -5.28 21.71 6.38
N SER A 108 -4.15 21.87 7.08
CA SER A 108 -3.98 22.86 8.16
C SER A 108 -4.17 24.30 7.68
N GLU A 109 -3.64 24.67 6.51
CA GLU A 109 -3.84 26.00 5.91
C GLU A 109 -5.30 26.27 5.59
N VAL A 110 -6.02 25.27 5.07
CA VAL A 110 -7.44 25.40 4.68
C VAL A 110 -8.36 25.47 5.90
N SER A 111 -8.15 24.61 6.90
CA SER A 111 -9.03 24.50 8.08
C SER A 111 -8.62 25.41 9.24
N LYS A 112 -7.43 26.01 9.18
CA LYS A 112 -6.80 26.80 10.28
C LYS A 112 -6.57 25.99 11.57
N VAL A 113 -6.61 24.67 11.50
CA VAL A 113 -6.29 23.75 12.59
C VAL A 113 -4.79 23.44 12.53
N PRO A 114 -4.05 23.46 13.64
CA PRO A 114 -2.61 23.16 13.65
C PRO A 114 -2.30 21.76 13.07
N ALA A 115 -1.28 21.66 12.22
CA ALA A 115 -0.87 20.38 11.61
C ALA A 115 -0.61 19.28 12.66
N LYS A 116 -0.11 19.67 13.84
CA LYS A 116 0.16 18.75 14.93
C LYS A 116 -1.10 18.03 15.46
N GLU A 117 -2.25 18.70 15.51
CA GLU A 117 -3.51 18.09 15.94
C GLU A 117 -3.95 16.98 14.98
N TYR A 118 -3.74 17.18 13.67
CA TYR A 118 -3.98 16.15 12.66
C TYR A 118 -3.04 14.95 12.85
N GLU A 119 -1.74 15.23 13.01
CA GLU A 119 -0.74 14.19 13.22
C GLU A 119 -1.02 13.37 14.49
N ASP A 120 -1.30 14.03 15.61
CA ASP A 120 -1.58 13.37 16.88
C ASP A 120 -2.85 12.50 16.79
N ALA A 121 -3.93 13.00 16.14
CA ALA A 121 -5.17 12.26 15.95
C ALA A 121 -4.99 11.03 15.03
N MET A 122 -4.20 11.18 13.96
CA MET A 122 -3.97 10.09 13.01
C MET A 122 -3.00 9.04 13.57
N TYR A 123 -1.91 9.42 14.25
CA TYR A 123 -0.98 8.48 14.87
C TYR A 123 -1.55 7.77 16.10
N ALA A 124 -2.64 8.25 16.71
CA ALA A 124 -3.34 7.53 17.77
C ALA A 124 -3.96 6.21 17.28
N GLU A 125 -4.41 6.20 16.02
CA GLU A 125 -5.15 5.08 15.42
C GLU A 125 -4.36 4.32 14.34
N TYR A 126 -3.35 4.95 13.73
CA TYR A 126 -2.61 4.44 12.59
C TYR A 126 -1.10 4.46 12.81
N ALA A 127 -0.40 3.46 12.26
CA ALA A 127 1.06 3.38 12.33
C ALA A 127 1.75 4.41 11.40
N SER A 128 1.07 4.84 10.31
CA SER A 128 1.58 5.84 9.37
C SER A 128 0.46 6.79 8.92
N LEU A 129 0.80 8.03 8.63
CA LEU A 129 -0.15 9.02 8.12
C LEU A 129 -0.68 8.62 6.74
N TYR A 130 0.18 8.03 5.90
CA TYR A 130 -0.22 7.62 4.57
C TYR A 130 -1.30 6.52 4.61
N SER A 131 -1.17 5.53 5.50
CA SER A 131 -2.19 4.49 5.67
C SER A 131 -3.53 5.05 6.16
N ALA A 132 -3.50 6.07 7.01
CA ALA A 132 -4.72 6.76 7.41
C ALA A 132 -5.40 7.47 6.22
N PHE A 133 -4.62 8.11 5.34
CA PHE A 133 -5.15 8.70 4.11
C PHE A 133 -5.71 7.67 3.13
N GLU A 134 -5.09 6.48 3.01
CA GLU A 134 -5.63 5.39 2.19
C GLU A 134 -7.00 4.92 2.72
N ASP A 135 -7.12 4.74 4.03
CA ASP A 135 -8.38 4.34 4.66
C ASP A 135 -9.46 5.43 4.59
N ILE A 136 -9.09 6.73 4.64
CA ILE A 136 -10.03 7.83 4.40
C ILE A 136 -10.65 7.75 3.00
N VAL A 137 -9.87 7.38 1.97
CA VAL A 137 -10.41 7.23 0.60
C VAL A 137 -11.26 5.97 0.46
N LEU A 138 -10.94 4.90 1.19
CA LEU A 138 -11.67 3.63 1.12
C LEU A 138 -13.01 3.68 1.87
N GLU A 139 -13.00 4.18 3.11
CA GLU A 139 -14.15 4.22 4.01
C GLU A 139 -14.21 5.56 4.77
N PRO A 140 -14.55 6.67 4.07
CA PRO A 140 -14.39 8.02 4.63
C PRO A 140 -15.17 8.22 5.94
N GLU A 141 -16.44 7.81 5.98
CA GLU A 141 -17.30 8.04 7.16
C GLU A 141 -16.77 7.29 8.39
N LYS A 142 -16.36 6.03 8.24
CA LYS A 142 -15.87 5.21 9.36
C LYS A 142 -14.51 5.68 9.86
N THR A 143 -13.63 6.06 8.94
CA THR A 143 -12.26 6.46 9.28
C THR A 143 -12.26 7.84 9.94
N LEU A 144 -12.97 8.80 9.36
CA LEU A 144 -13.06 10.15 9.92
C LEU A 144 -13.81 10.20 11.26
N ALA A 145 -14.72 9.26 11.52
CA ALA A 145 -15.40 9.16 12.82
C ALA A 145 -14.44 8.77 13.98
N LYS A 146 -13.33 8.13 13.69
CA LYS A 146 -12.32 7.75 14.71
C LYS A 146 -11.47 8.94 15.18
N PHE A 147 -11.34 9.97 14.34
CA PHE A 147 -10.50 11.11 14.65
C PHE A 147 -11.27 12.14 15.48
N ASP A 148 -10.65 12.56 16.59
CA ASP A 148 -11.16 13.64 17.43
C ASP A 148 -10.74 15.00 16.82
N LEU A 149 -11.43 15.36 15.73
CA LEU A 149 -11.18 16.58 14.96
C LEU A 149 -12.51 17.30 14.66
N SER A 150 -12.43 18.59 14.40
CA SER A 150 -13.60 19.38 13.97
C SER A 150 -14.12 18.91 12.60
N ASP A 151 -15.40 19.17 12.32
CA ASP A 151 -16.01 18.77 11.04
C ASP A 151 -15.33 19.46 9.84
N GLU A 152 -14.88 20.71 10.02
CA GLU A 152 -14.10 21.44 9.00
C GLU A 152 -12.76 20.76 8.72
N ALA A 153 -12.08 20.29 9.78
CA ALA A 153 -10.82 19.57 9.66
C ALA A 153 -11.01 18.21 8.97
N LYS A 154 -12.07 17.47 9.30
CA LYS A 154 -12.42 16.21 8.63
C LYS A 154 -12.72 16.40 7.15
N ALA A 155 -13.48 17.45 6.80
CA ALA A 155 -13.76 17.77 5.40
C ALA A 155 -12.49 18.13 4.61
N ALA A 156 -11.55 18.87 5.24
CA ALA A 156 -10.27 19.19 4.63
C ALA A 156 -9.42 17.93 4.39
N LEU A 157 -9.34 17.00 5.37
CA LEU A 157 -8.63 15.72 5.22
C LEU A 157 -9.24 14.87 4.11
N GLN A 158 -10.56 14.74 4.05
CA GLN A 158 -11.24 13.98 3.02
C GLN A 158 -10.91 14.52 1.63
N LYS A 159 -11.01 15.82 1.44
CA LYS A 159 -10.68 16.47 0.17
C LYS A 159 -9.24 16.23 -0.23
N MET A 160 -8.29 16.38 0.69
CA MET A 160 -6.86 16.11 0.42
C MET A 160 -6.60 14.64 0.08
N ALA A 161 -7.29 13.72 0.76
CA ALA A 161 -7.20 12.28 0.48
C ALA A 161 -7.69 11.95 -0.93
N GLU A 162 -8.90 12.39 -1.30
CA GLU A 162 -9.51 12.13 -2.61
C GLU A 162 -8.70 12.71 -3.78
N GLU A 163 -8.10 13.90 -3.61
CA GLU A 163 -7.32 14.55 -4.66
C GLU A 163 -5.93 13.94 -4.86
N ASN A 164 -5.31 13.41 -3.82
CA ASN A 164 -3.89 13.07 -3.82
C ASN A 164 -3.59 11.58 -3.70
N VAL A 165 -4.45 10.79 -3.05
CA VAL A 165 -4.23 9.35 -2.85
C VAL A 165 -4.79 8.57 -4.03
N LYS A 166 -3.87 7.91 -4.76
CA LYS A 166 -4.25 6.96 -5.81
C LYS A 166 -4.16 5.55 -5.24
N ILE A 167 -5.31 4.98 -4.92
CA ILE A 167 -5.36 3.58 -4.49
C ILE A 167 -4.99 2.70 -5.69
N GLN A 168 -3.98 1.87 -5.51
CA GLN A 168 -3.63 0.85 -6.50
C GLN A 168 -4.72 -0.22 -6.47
N LYS A 169 -5.54 -0.25 -7.52
CA LYS A 169 -6.55 -1.28 -7.69
C LYS A 169 -5.95 -2.48 -8.42
N VAL A 170 -6.15 -3.66 -7.87
CA VAL A 170 -5.79 -4.91 -8.50
C VAL A 170 -6.93 -5.36 -9.42
N THR A 171 -6.60 -5.70 -10.64
CA THR A 171 -7.57 -6.23 -11.61
C THR A 171 -7.25 -7.68 -11.91
N ILE A 172 -8.20 -8.57 -11.68
CA ILE A 172 -8.14 -9.96 -12.10
C ILE A 172 -9.21 -10.24 -13.16
N SER A 173 -8.97 -11.22 -14.02
CA SER A 173 -9.94 -11.62 -15.03
C SER A 173 -9.99 -13.13 -15.21
N ALA A 174 -11.20 -13.64 -15.46
CA ALA A 174 -11.42 -15.04 -15.80
C ALA A 174 -12.45 -15.14 -16.93
N ILE A 175 -12.54 -16.32 -17.54
CA ILE A 175 -13.52 -16.60 -18.60
C ILE A 175 -14.62 -17.45 -17.98
N LEU A 176 -15.86 -17.01 -18.15
CA LEU A 176 -17.05 -17.75 -17.78
C LEU A 176 -17.65 -18.34 -19.06
N GLU A 177 -17.66 -19.65 -19.17
CA GLU A 177 -18.31 -20.39 -20.26
C GLU A 177 -19.75 -20.72 -19.83
N LEU A 178 -20.74 -20.25 -20.60
CA LEU A 178 -22.16 -20.46 -20.35
C LEU A 178 -22.83 -21.05 -21.58
N ILE A 179 -23.42 -22.25 -21.43
CA ILE A 179 -24.07 -22.98 -22.51
C ILE A 179 -25.51 -23.35 -22.11
N SER A 180 -26.45 -23.00 -22.97
CA SER A 180 -27.86 -23.45 -22.83
C SER A 180 -28.37 -23.94 -24.16
N ASN A 181 -28.93 -25.14 -24.15
CA ASN A 181 -29.54 -25.78 -25.32
C ASN A 181 -31.06 -25.55 -25.40
N LYS A 182 -31.62 -24.74 -24.47
CA LYS A 182 -33.07 -24.44 -24.46
C LYS A 182 -33.42 -23.38 -25.50
N PRO A 183 -34.64 -23.38 -26.04
CA PRO A 183 -35.10 -22.35 -26.98
C PRO A 183 -34.96 -20.92 -26.42
N ASP A 184 -35.11 -20.74 -25.10
CA ASP A 184 -34.96 -19.47 -24.38
C ASP A 184 -33.54 -19.26 -23.82
N GLY A 185 -32.52 -19.93 -24.38
CA GLY A 185 -31.15 -19.94 -23.89
C GLY A 185 -30.54 -18.56 -23.73
N VAL A 186 -30.84 -17.65 -24.65
CA VAL A 186 -30.32 -16.25 -24.60
C VAL A 186 -30.79 -15.51 -23.35
N ASN A 187 -32.08 -15.66 -22.97
CA ASN A 187 -32.61 -15.01 -21.77
C ASN A 187 -32.08 -15.65 -20.48
N ILE A 188 -31.85 -16.96 -20.51
CA ILE A 188 -31.22 -17.68 -19.38
C ILE A 188 -29.81 -17.16 -19.16
N ILE A 189 -28.98 -17.07 -20.22
CA ILE A 189 -27.63 -16.54 -20.15
C ILE A 189 -27.64 -15.09 -19.70
N ARG A 190 -28.54 -14.25 -20.23
CA ARG A 190 -28.69 -12.85 -19.82
C ARG A 190 -29.00 -12.73 -18.31
N ARG A 191 -29.88 -13.59 -17.75
CA ARG A 191 -30.17 -13.63 -16.32
C ARG A 191 -28.94 -14.08 -15.53
N ALA A 192 -28.19 -15.07 -16.01
CA ALA A 192 -26.96 -15.52 -15.38
C ALA A 192 -25.90 -14.41 -15.31
N LEU A 193 -25.67 -13.71 -16.41
CA LEU A 193 -24.73 -12.58 -16.46
C LEU A 193 -25.15 -11.40 -15.57
N ARG A 194 -26.46 -11.11 -15.47
CA ARG A 194 -26.95 -10.10 -14.53
C ARG A 194 -26.73 -10.50 -13.08
N SER A 195 -26.87 -11.78 -12.75
CA SER A 195 -26.61 -12.29 -11.40
C SER A 195 -25.11 -12.32 -11.05
N ALA A 196 -24.25 -12.35 -12.05
CA ALA A 196 -22.78 -12.29 -11.89
C ALA A 196 -22.25 -10.87 -11.64
N ALA A 197 -23.08 -9.84 -11.75
CA ALA A 197 -22.71 -8.44 -11.47
C ALA A 197 -23.43 -7.90 -10.20
N PRO A 198 -23.35 -8.59 -9.04
CA PRO A 198 -23.87 -8.04 -7.81
C PRO A 198 -23.02 -6.83 -7.41
N LYS A 199 -23.64 -5.84 -6.77
CA LYS A 199 -22.88 -4.80 -6.08
C LYS A 199 -22.18 -5.44 -4.89
N ILE A 200 -20.87 -5.60 -4.99
CA ILE A 200 -20.04 -6.11 -3.89
C ILE A 200 -19.23 -4.91 -3.38
N ASP A 201 -19.35 -4.61 -2.10
CA ASP A 201 -18.61 -3.52 -1.47
C ASP A 201 -17.10 -3.72 -1.66
N GLY A 202 -16.45 -2.69 -2.21
CA GLY A 202 -15.00 -2.69 -2.46
C GLY A 202 -14.53 -3.45 -3.70
N ALA A 203 -15.44 -3.94 -4.57
CA ALA A 203 -15.10 -4.57 -5.85
C ALA A 203 -16.02 -4.12 -6.99
N GLU A 204 -15.42 -3.76 -8.12
CA GLU A 204 -16.11 -3.43 -9.36
C GLU A 204 -16.04 -4.62 -10.31
N ILE A 205 -17.20 -5.07 -10.81
CA ILE A 205 -17.31 -6.22 -11.71
C ILE A 205 -17.76 -5.75 -13.09
N GLU A 206 -16.94 -6.02 -14.08
CA GLU A 206 -17.20 -5.75 -15.49
C GLU A 206 -17.30 -7.07 -16.26
N ILE A 207 -18.35 -7.24 -17.05
CA ILE A 207 -18.56 -8.46 -17.87
C ILE A 207 -18.49 -8.07 -19.35
N LEU A 208 -17.56 -8.71 -20.07
CA LEU A 208 -17.31 -8.47 -21.50
C LEU A 208 -17.66 -9.72 -22.30
N TYR A 209 -18.38 -9.54 -23.39
CA TYR A 209 -18.66 -10.60 -24.34
C TYR A 209 -17.44 -10.90 -25.21
N LEU A 210 -16.99 -12.16 -25.25
CA LEU A 210 -15.87 -12.60 -26.09
C LEU A 210 -16.31 -13.36 -27.34
N GLY A 211 -17.56 -13.77 -27.38
CA GLY A 211 -18.14 -14.70 -28.37
C GLY A 211 -18.68 -15.94 -27.65
N ALA A 212 -19.97 -16.27 -27.92
CA ALA A 212 -20.60 -17.43 -27.28
C ALA A 212 -19.76 -18.70 -27.50
N PRO A 213 -19.54 -19.51 -26.49
CA PRO A 213 -20.15 -19.48 -25.14
C PRO A 213 -19.35 -18.69 -24.08
N ASN A 214 -18.33 -17.91 -24.47
CA ASN A 214 -17.33 -17.33 -23.59
C ASN A 214 -17.64 -15.86 -23.21
N TYR A 215 -17.61 -15.57 -21.92
CA TYR A 215 -17.78 -14.25 -21.34
C TYR A 215 -16.61 -13.98 -20.41
N ARG A 216 -15.96 -12.80 -20.52
CA ARG A 216 -14.88 -12.41 -19.62
C ARG A 216 -15.48 -11.67 -18.44
N ILE A 217 -15.20 -12.14 -17.23
CA ILE A 217 -15.44 -11.39 -15.99
C ILE A 217 -14.12 -10.71 -15.63
N LYS A 218 -14.15 -9.41 -15.45
CA LYS A 218 -13.04 -8.59 -14.96
C LYS A 218 -13.48 -8.00 -13.62
N VAL A 219 -12.68 -8.24 -12.57
CA VAL A 219 -12.94 -7.75 -11.23
C VAL A 219 -11.80 -6.84 -10.82
N THR A 220 -12.15 -5.62 -10.43
CA THR A 220 -11.21 -4.62 -9.92
C THR A 220 -11.51 -4.38 -8.46
N ALA A 221 -10.54 -4.57 -7.58
CA ALA A 221 -10.67 -4.36 -6.14
C ALA A 221 -9.38 -3.78 -5.56
N THR A 222 -9.43 -3.37 -4.30
CA THR A 222 -8.28 -2.78 -3.58
C THR A 222 -7.24 -3.83 -3.19
N ASP A 223 -7.63 -5.11 -3.06
CA ASP A 223 -6.76 -6.21 -2.64
C ASP A 223 -7.04 -7.44 -3.49
N TYR A 224 -6.01 -8.22 -3.77
CA TYR A 224 -6.08 -9.46 -4.55
C TYR A 224 -7.06 -10.47 -3.93
N LYS A 225 -7.07 -10.60 -2.59
CA LYS A 225 -8.00 -11.50 -1.89
C LYS A 225 -9.46 -11.07 -2.02
N LYS A 226 -9.72 -9.75 -1.96
CA LYS A 226 -11.06 -9.19 -2.19
C LYS A 226 -11.51 -9.43 -3.63
N ALA A 227 -10.61 -9.20 -4.58
CA ALA A 227 -10.87 -9.45 -6.00
C ALA A 227 -11.21 -10.91 -6.28
N GLU A 228 -10.43 -11.87 -5.73
CA GLU A 228 -10.71 -13.31 -5.89
C GLU A 228 -12.04 -13.72 -5.28
N ARG A 229 -12.35 -13.30 -4.05
CA ARG A 229 -13.65 -13.59 -3.41
C ARG A 229 -14.82 -13.01 -4.20
N ALA A 230 -14.65 -11.80 -4.77
CA ALA A 230 -15.68 -11.20 -5.60
C ALA A 230 -15.86 -11.96 -6.92
N LEU A 231 -14.76 -12.41 -7.54
CA LEU A 231 -14.80 -13.25 -8.74
C LEU A 231 -15.49 -14.58 -8.49
N GLU A 232 -15.20 -15.27 -7.38
CA GLU A 232 -15.84 -16.52 -6.99
C GLU A 232 -17.35 -16.34 -6.76
N LYS A 233 -17.73 -15.34 -5.96
CA LYS A 233 -19.16 -15.04 -5.74
C LYS A 233 -19.90 -14.73 -7.03
N ALA A 234 -19.30 -13.95 -7.92
CA ALA A 234 -19.88 -13.61 -9.21
C ALA A 234 -20.05 -14.83 -10.11
N SER A 235 -19.02 -15.68 -10.20
CA SER A 235 -19.07 -16.89 -11.01
C SER A 235 -20.08 -17.90 -10.47
N ASP A 236 -20.11 -18.11 -9.14
CA ASP A 236 -21.05 -19.04 -8.50
C ASP A 236 -22.51 -18.59 -8.67
N ALA A 237 -22.77 -17.29 -8.60
CA ALA A 237 -24.09 -16.74 -8.85
C ALA A 237 -24.55 -17.02 -10.28
N ALA A 238 -23.67 -16.80 -11.28
CA ALA A 238 -23.99 -17.08 -12.69
C ALA A 238 -24.19 -18.58 -12.95
N ILE A 239 -23.26 -19.41 -12.47
CA ILE A 239 -23.33 -20.88 -12.61
C ILE A 239 -24.60 -21.42 -11.95
N GLY A 240 -24.95 -20.92 -10.76
CA GLY A 240 -26.17 -21.32 -10.06
C GLY A 240 -27.46 -21.01 -10.84
N VAL A 241 -27.52 -19.93 -11.60
CA VAL A 241 -28.64 -19.63 -12.50
C VAL A 241 -28.68 -20.61 -13.67
N MET A 242 -27.50 -20.90 -14.26
CA MET A 242 -27.41 -21.86 -15.37
C MET A 242 -27.84 -23.27 -14.95
N VAL A 243 -27.33 -23.76 -13.82
CA VAL A 243 -27.68 -25.10 -13.30
C VAL A 243 -29.18 -25.22 -13.03
N ARG A 244 -29.80 -24.21 -12.41
CA ARG A 244 -31.26 -24.18 -12.19
C ARG A 244 -32.08 -24.21 -13.48
N ALA A 245 -31.50 -23.71 -14.56
CA ALA A 245 -32.13 -23.73 -15.88
C ALA A 245 -31.68 -24.93 -16.74
N GLU A 246 -31.06 -25.97 -16.14
CA GLU A 246 -30.51 -27.15 -16.85
C GLU A 246 -29.50 -26.81 -17.96
N GLY A 247 -28.80 -25.67 -17.81
CA GLY A 247 -27.67 -25.29 -18.64
C GLY A 247 -26.34 -25.65 -17.98
N THR A 248 -25.25 -25.38 -18.69
CA THR A 248 -23.87 -25.58 -18.20
C THR A 248 -23.19 -24.26 -17.98
N GLY A 249 -22.53 -24.12 -16.85
CA GLY A 249 -21.66 -22.99 -16.54
C GLY A 249 -20.33 -23.46 -15.96
N LYS A 250 -19.21 -22.90 -16.47
CA LYS A 250 -17.85 -23.23 -16.02
C LYS A 250 -16.99 -21.99 -15.94
N LEU A 251 -16.22 -21.86 -14.84
CA LEU A 251 -15.20 -20.82 -14.70
C LEU A 251 -13.86 -21.35 -15.21
N ILE A 252 -13.27 -20.67 -16.18
CA ILE A 252 -11.96 -20.99 -16.76
C ILE A 252 -10.99 -19.89 -16.31
N ARG A 253 -10.04 -20.24 -15.43
CA ARG A 253 -8.96 -19.35 -15.02
C ARG A 253 -7.81 -19.46 -16.04
N LYS A 254 -7.32 -18.35 -16.59
CA LYS A 254 -6.05 -18.39 -17.32
C LYS A 254 -4.94 -18.65 -16.31
N GLN A 255 -4.34 -19.82 -16.39
CA GLN A 255 -3.03 -20.02 -15.78
C GLN A 255 -2.04 -19.09 -16.47
N LYS A 256 -1.29 -18.30 -15.69
CA LYS A 256 -0.13 -17.52 -16.17
C LYS A 256 0.99 -18.45 -16.54
#